data_da15005e3dd4159dfa24a34a7f5507ae
#
_entry.id   da15005e3dd4159dfa24a34a7f5507ae
#
_cell.length_a   1.000
_cell.length_b   1.000
_cell.length_c   1.000
_cell.angle_alpha   90.00
_cell.angle_beta   90.00
_cell.angle_gamma   90.00
#
_symmetry.space_group_name_H-M   'P 1'
#
loop_
_entity.id
_entity.type
_entity.pdbx_description
1 polymer ?
#
loop_
_entity_poly.entity_id
_entity_poly.type
_entity_poly.pdbx_seq_one_letter_code
_entity_poly.pdbx_strand_id
1 'polypeptide(L)'
;MEYPIVAILFGSFLVLLLIGAPITVSLAVSALACFWVLDIDPVRMVQIAYTSVGSFPLMALPAFVLAGALMEAAGISRRLVDIAEALAGPVTGGLGMATVLACVFFGAISGSGPATTAAVGMLMVPAMTRRGYDKAYAGAVTAASGGIGIIIPPSIPMVIFGVAAMGL
;
A
#
# COMPACT_ATOMS: atom_id res chain seq x y z
N MET A 1 -22.20 -17.34 19.83
CA MET A 1 -22.23 -15.89 20.17
C MET A 1 -21.28 -15.03 19.31
N GLU A 2 -20.50 -15.61 18.41
CA GLU A 2 -19.53 -14.87 17.58
C GLU A 2 -20.14 -14.15 16.36
N TYR A 3 -21.16 -14.73 15.74
CA TYR A 3 -21.78 -14.18 14.53
C TYR A 3 -22.38 -12.77 14.68
N PRO A 4 -23.07 -12.40 15.77
CA PRO A 4 -23.62 -11.05 15.91
C PRO A 4 -22.53 -9.97 16.01
N ILE A 5 -21.40 -10.27 16.64
CA ILE A 5 -20.29 -9.31 16.82
C ILE A 5 -19.62 -9.02 15.46
N VAL A 6 -19.37 -10.06 14.68
CA VAL A 6 -18.82 -9.93 13.33
C VAL A 6 -19.78 -9.13 12.44
N ALA A 7 -21.06 -9.38 12.51
CA ALA A 7 -22.06 -8.64 11.76
C ALA A 7 -22.13 -7.16 12.18
N ILE A 8 -22.02 -6.86 13.47
CA ILE A 8 -21.97 -5.48 13.98
C ILE A 8 -20.70 -4.77 13.50
N LEU A 9 -19.54 -5.44 13.59
CA LEU A 9 -18.26 -4.88 13.16
C LEU A 9 -18.28 -4.50 11.69
N PHE A 10 -18.57 -5.48 10.82
CA PHE A 10 -18.58 -5.24 9.38
C PHE A 10 -19.77 -4.40 8.91
N GLY A 11 -20.95 -4.56 9.53
CA GLY A 11 -22.12 -3.77 9.21
C GLY A 11 -21.93 -2.28 9.53
N SER A 12 -21.47 -1.95 10.73
CA SER A 12 -21.20 -0.55 11.10
C SER A 12 -20.06 0.05 10.25
N PHE A 13 -19.01 -0.72 9.97
CA PHE A 13 -17.92 -0.29 9.11
C PHE A 13 -18.41 0.04 7.68
N LEU A 14 -19.18 -0.84 7.06
CA LEU A 14 -19.73 -0.62 5.72
C LEU A 14 -20.68 0.57 5.67
N VAL A 15 -21.56 0.70 6.66
CA VAL A 15 -22.49 1.86 6.75
C VAL A 15 -21.73 3.17 6.82
N LEU A 16 -20.68 3.25 7.66
CA LEU A 16 -19.86 4.45 7.78
C LEU A 16 -19.10 4.78 6.49
N LEU A 17 -18.59 3.75 5.78
CA LEU A 17 -17.97 3.94 4.48
C LEU A 17 -18.95 4.47 3.43
N LEU A 18 -20.18 3.96 3.39
CA LEU A 18 -21.22 4.41 2.46
C LEU A 18 -21.65 5.87 2.72
N ILE A 19 -21.58 6.32 3.97
CA ILE A 19 -21.81 7.73 4.35
C ILE A 19 -20.62 8.62 3.96
N GLY A 20 -19.48 8.03 3.54
CA GLY A 20 -18.28 8.77 3.14
C GLY A 20 -17.33 9.10 4.29
N ALA A 21 -17.46 8.45 5.44
CA ALA A 21 -16.53 8.63 6.54
C ALA A 21 -15.12 8.12 6.18
N PRO A 22 -14.03 8.79 6.65
CA PRO A 22 -12.68 8.31 6.45
C PRO A 22 -12.50 6.88 7.03
N ILE A 23 -11.73 6.04 6.34
CA ILE A 23 -11.52 4.63 6.72
C ILE A 23 -11.07 4.48 8.18
N THR A 24 -10.15 5.34 8.63
CA THR A 24 -9.64 5.33 10.01
C THR A 24 -10.76 5.58 11.03
N VAL A 25 -11.64 6.54 10.76
CA VAL A 25 -12.79 6.84 11.62
C VAL A 25 -13.79 5.68 11.60
N SER A 26 -14.06 5.12 10.42
CA SER A 26 -14.95 3.97 10.28
C SER A 26 -14.45 2.75 11.06
N LEU A 27 -13.15 2.46 11.03
CA LEU A 27 -12.53 1.39 11.81
C LEU A 27 -12.61 1.66 13.31
N ALA A 28 -12.30 2.87 13.75
CA ALA A 28 -12.33 3.22 15.17
C ALA A 28 -13.75 3.15 15.74
N VAL A 29 -14.74 3.71 15.04
CA VAL A 29 -16.14 3.73 15.51
C VAL A 29 -16.74 2.32 15.48
N SER A 30 -16.48 1.51 14.47
CA SER A 30 -16.96 0.13 14.42
C SER A 30 -16.34 -0.74 15.53
N ALA A 31 -15.06 -0.55 15.85
CA ALA A 31 -14.42 -1.21 16.97
C ALA A 31 -15.05 -0.77 18.31
N LEU A 32 -15.26 0.55 18.52
CA LEU A 32 -15.95 1.06 19.72
C LEU A 32 -17.37 0.50 19.88
N ALA A 33 -18.12 0.38 18.79
CA ALA A 33 -19.45 -0.22 18.83
C ALA A 33 -19.41 -1.68 19.30
N CYS A 34 -18.41 -2.46 18.88
CA CYS A 34 -18.21 -3.82 19.36
C CYS A 34 -17.83 -3.87 20.84
N PHE A 35 -16.94 -2.97 21.30
CA PHE A 35 -16.55 -2.89 22.70
C PHE A 35 -17.77 -2.57 23.60
N TRP A 36 -18.64 -1.68 23.13
CA TRP A 36 -19.86 -1.33 23.88
C TRP A 36 -20.85 -2.51 23.97
N VAL A 37 -21.04 -3.23 22.88
CA VAL A 37 -21.92 -4.43 22.87
C VAL A 37 -21.37 -5.56 23.74
N LEU A 38 -20.04 -5.65 23.88
CA LEU A 38 -19.37 -6.66 24.71
C LEU A 38 -19.21 -6.22 26.17
N ASP A 39 -19.69 -5.03 26.54
CA ASP A 39 -19.51 -4.43 27.88
C ASP A 39 -18.03 -4.36 28.30
N ILE A 40 -17.14 -4.10 27.33
CA ILE A 40 -15.71 -3.95 27.54
C ILE A 40 -15.38 -2.45 27.70
N ASP A 41 -14.58 -2.13 28.71
CA ASP A 41 -14.13 -0.76 28.96
C ASP A 41 -13.44 -0.16 27.72
N PRO A 42 -13.92 0.99 27.18
CA PRO A 42 -13.29 1.67 26.05
C PRO A 42 -11.81 2.03 26.26
N VAL A 43 -11.37 2.16 27.50
CA VAL A 43 -9.95 2.39 27.84
C VAL A 43 -9.06 1.25 27.33
N ARG A 44 -9.56 0.02 27.33
CA ARG A 44 -8.84 -1.13 26.74
C ARG A 44 -8.54 -0.96 25.25
N MET A 45 -9.44 -0.34 24.49
CA MET A 45 -9.19 -0.05 23.07
C MET A 45 -7.97 0.85 22.89
N VAL A 46 -7.88 1.91 23.69
CA VAL A 46 -6.74 2.84 23.67
C VAL A 46 -5.44 2.13 24.07
N GLN A 47 -5.50 1.29 25.11
CA GLN A 47 -4.35 0.50 25.55
C GLN A 47 -3.87 -0.47 24.45
N ILE A 48 -4.79 -1.21 23.82
CA ILE A 48 -4.46 -2.14 22.73
C ILE A 48 -3.89 -1.37 21.53
N ALA A 49 -4.49 -0.25 21.15
CA ALA A 49 -3.98 0.59 20.05
C ALA A 49 -2.55 1.08 20.34
N TYR A 50 -2.31 1.57 21.56
CA TYR A 50 -0.98 2.05 21.97
C TYR A 50 0.07 0.94 21.99
N THR A 51 -0.25 -0.21 22.58
CA THR A 51 0.69 -1.35 22.64
C THR A 51 0.94 -1.97 21.27
N SER A 52 -0.08 -2.01 20.41
CA SER A 52 0.06 -2.53 19.04
C SER A 52 1.00 -1.67 18.20
N VAL A 53 0.91 -0.34 18.30
CA VAL A 53 1.82 0.56 17.56
C VAL A 53 3.27 0.41 18.03
N GLY A 54 3.49 0.11 19.32
CA GLY A 54 4.82 -0.13 19.89
C GLY A 54 5.41 -1.52 19.57
N SER A 55 4.71 -2.38 18.84
CA SER A 55 5.23 -3.70 18.49
C SER A 55 6.44 -3.60 17.54
N PHE A 56 7.48 -4.40 17.78
CA PHE A 56 8.74 -4.35 17.02
C PHE A 56 8.55 -4.43 15.49
N PRO A 57 7.71 -5.32 14.94
CA PRO A 57 7.50 -5.38 13.49
C PRO A 57 6.87 -4.11 12.92
N LEU A 58 5.94 -3.46 13.64
CA LEU A 58 5.30 -2.22 13.17
C LEU A 58 6.24 -1.01 13.28
N MET A 59 7.21 -1.02 14.20
CA MET A 59 8.25 0.02 14.26
C MET A 59 9.16 0.02 13.01
N ALA A 60 9.26 -1.09 12.29
CA ALA A 60 10.00 -1.14 11.04
C ALA A 60 9.33 -0.34 9.90
N LEU A 61 7.99 -0.17 9.93
CA LEU A 61 7.26 0.51 8.86
C LEU A 61 7.71 1.96 8.63
N PRO A 62 7.82 2.83 9.65
CA PRO A 62 8.33 4.19 9.47
C PRO A 62 9.75 4.23 8.87
N ALA A 63 10.61 3.29 9.27
CA ALA A 63 11.96 3.21 8.73
C ALA A 63 11.97 2.82 7.24
N PHE A 64 11.13 1.87 6.82
CA PHE A 64 10.96 1.52 5.40
C PHE A 64 10.37 2.66 4.58
N VAL A 65 9.36 3.36 5.11
CA VAL A 65 8.77 4.53 4.43
C VAL A 65 9.81 5.64 4.27
N LEU A 66 10.59 5.92 5.31
CA LEU A 66 11.67 6.90 5.26
C LEU A 66 12.76 6.50 4.25
N ALA A 67 13.19 5.23 4.27
CA ALA A 67 14.16 4.72 3.31
C ALA A 67 13.66 4.88 1.87
N GLY A 68 12.41 4.52 1.58
CA GLY A 68 11.78 4.70 0.27
C GLY A 68 11.75 6.16 -0.17
N ALA A 69 11.37 7.09 0.72
CA ALA A 69 11.33 8.52 0.44
C ALA A 69 12.73 9.10 0.19
N LEU A 70 13.75 8.68 0.95
CA LEU A 70 15.13 9.09 0.74
C LEU A 70 15.67 8.59 -0.61
N MET A 71 15.35 7.36 -1.00
CA MET A 71 15.75 6.80 -2.29
C MET A 71 15.09 7.53 -3.46
N GLU A 72 13.82 7.91 -3.32
CA GLU A 72 13.14 8.76 -4.30
C GLU A 72 13.80 10.12 -4.43
N ALA A 73 14.06 10.78 -3.31
CA ALA A 73 14.75 12.08 -3.28
C ALA A 73 16.19 12.00 -3.83
N ALA A 74 16.88 10.87 -3.65
CA ALA A 74 18.20 10.62 -4.22
C ALA A 74 18.19 10.32 -5.73
N GLY A 75 17.03 10.30 -6.38
CA GLY A 75 16.88 10.04 -7.81
C GLY A 75 17.10 8.58 -8.23
N ILE A 76 17.07 7.65 -7.28
CA ILE A 76 17.22 6.22 -7.55
C ILE A 76 16.07 5.70 -8.41
N SER A 77 14.85 6.18 -8.19
CA SER A 77 13.67 5.84 -8.99
C SER A 77 13.93 6.07 -10.49
N ARG A 78 14.56 7.19 -10.84
CA ARG A 78 14.89 7.52 -12.22
C ARG A 78 15.91 6.54 -12.81
N ARG A 79 16.94 6.18 -12.05
CA ARG A 79 17.95 5.21 -12.49
C ARG A 79 17.36 3.81 -12.67
N LEU A 80 16.43 3.41 -11.82
CA LEU A 80 15.72 2.13 -11.97
C LEU A 80 14.85 2.10 -13.24
N VAL A 81 14.21 3.22 -13.56
CA VAL A 81 13.47 3.38 -14.83
C VAL A 81 14.41 3.31 -16.02
N ASP A 82 15.56 3.99 -15.97
CA ASP A 82 16.57 3.97 -17.05
C ASP A 82 17.07 2.53 -17.29
N ILE A 83 17.32 1.75 -16.24
CA ILE A 83 17.70 0.34 -16.34
C ILE A 83 16.56 -0.49 -16.97
N ALA A 84 15.33 -0.29 -16.51
CA ALA A 84 14.17 -1.00 -17.05
C ALA A 84 13.93 -0.67 -18.53
N GLU A 85 14.12 0.59 -18.93
CA GLU A 85 14.05 0.99 -20.34
C GLU A 85 15.20 0.37 -21.18
N ALA A 86 16.40 0.29 -20.63
CA ALA A 86 17.53 -0.32 -21.31
C ALA A 86 17.30 -1.83 -21.55
N LEU A 87 16.64 -2.52 -20.62
CA LEU A 87 16.34 -3.94 -20.73
C LEU A 87 15.18 -4.25 -21.68
N ALA A 88 14.13 -3.43 -21.64
CA ALA A 88 12.88 -3.69 -22.38
C ALA A 88 12.65 -2.75 -23.56
N GLY A 89 13.40 -1.65 -23.68
CA GLY A 89 13.17 -0.58 -24.65
C GLY A 89 13.25 -0.97 -26.12
N PRO A 90 14.13 -1.90 -26.53
CA PRO A 90 14.28 -2.29 -27.95
C PRO A 90 13.10 -3.09 -28.51
N VAL A 91 12.22 -3.60 -27.65
CA VAL A 91 11.11 -4.49 -28.06
C VAL A 91 9.84 -3.68 -28.34
N THR A 92 9.02 -4.14 -29.29
CA THR A 92 7.67 -3.59 -29.52
C THR A 92 6.85 -3.67 -28.23
N GLY A 93 6.33 -2.53 -27.76
CA GLY A 93 5.69 -2.46 -26.45
C GLY A 93 6.66 -2.29 -25.27
N GLY A 94 7.94 -2.09 -25.55
CA GLY A 94 9.02 -2.06 -24.57
C GLY A 94 8.82 -1.10 -23.40
N LEU A 95 8.19 0.08 -23.62
CA LEU A 95 7.89 1.00 -22.51
C LEU A 95 6.85 0.46 -21.53
N GLY A 96 5.87 -0.31 -22.01
CA GLY A 96 4.94 -1.00 -21.12
C GLY A 96 5.66 -2.03 -20.25
N MET A 97 6.54 -2.83 -20.87
CA MET A 97 7.37 -3.81 -20.14
C MET A 97 8.35 -3.12 -19.20
N ALA A 98 8.99 -2.03 -19.61
CA ALA A 98 9.85 -1.22 -18.77
C ALA A 98 9.11 -0.66 -17.54
N THR A 99 7.85 -0.25 -17.71
CA THR A 99 7.00 0.20 -16.60
C THR A 99 6.79 -0.91 -15.58
N VAL A 100 6.48 -2.13 -16.03
CA VAL A 100 6.33 -3.29 -15.15
C VAL A 100 7.63 -3.59 -14.40
N LEU A 101 8.76 -3.67 -15.11
CA LEU A 101 10.07 -3.91 -14.51
C LEU A 101 10.48 -2.81 -13.52
N ALA A 102 10.25 -1.56 -13.86
CA ALA A 102 10.51 -0.44 -12.95
C ALA A 102 9.66 -0.54 -11.67
N CYS A 103 8.39 -0.93 -11.79
CA CYS A 103 7.53 -1.19 -10.63
C CYS A 103 8.02 -2.37 -9.79
N VAL A 104 8.53 -3.44 -10.41
CA VAL A 104 9.14 -4.57 -9.69
C VAL A 104 10.36 -4.11 -8.89
N PHE A 105 11.29 -3.39 -9.52
CA PHE A 105 12.50 -2.92 -8.86
C PHE A 105 12.20 -1.91 -7.75
N PHE A 106 11.38 -0.91 -8.02
CA PHE A 106 11.02 0.09 -7.03
C PHE A 106 10.15 -0.51 -5.91
N GLY A 107 9.23 -1.40 -6.27
CA GLY A 107 8.38 -2.11 -5.32
C GLY A 107 9.15 -2.97 -4.35
N ALA A 108 10.18 -3.70 -4.83
CA ALA A 108 11.06 -4.51 -3.98
C ALA A 108 11.84 -3.68 -2.94
N ILE A 109 11.94 -2.38 -3.14
CA ILE A 109 12.63 -1.47 -2.22
C ILE A 109 11.63 -0.77 -1.31
N SER A 110 10.55 -0.23 -1.90
CA SER A 110 9.57 0.60 -1.17
C SER A 110 8.59 -0.20 -0.32
N GLY A 111 8.28 -1.44 -0.73
CA GLY A 111 7.27 -2.28 -0.09
C GLY A 111 5.84 -1.72 -0.11
N SER A 112 5.59 -0.66 -0.89
CA SER A 112 4.34 0.08 -0.94
C SER A 112 3.83 0.21 -2.36
N GLY A 113 2.65 -0.35 -2.66
CA GLY A 113 2.00 -0.25 -3.96
C GLY A 113 1.69 1.20 -4.37
N PRO A 114 1.02 1.99 -3.53
CA PRO A 114 0.74 3.40 -3.85
C PRO A 114 2.00 4.23 -4.10
N ALA A 115 3.05 4.06 -3.28
CA ALA A 115 4.32 4.76 -3.48
C ALA A 115 4.99 4.34 -4.80
N THR A 116 5.01 3.04 -5.10
CA THR A 116 5.52 2.51 -6.37
C THR A 116 4.78 3.09 -7.57
N THR A 117 3.45 3.09 -7.52
CA THR A 117 2.60 3.65 -8.58
C THR A 117 2.86 5.13 -8.79
N ALA A 118 2.97 5.90 -7.71
CA ALA A 118 3.22 7.34 -7.78
C ALA A 118 4.62 7.63 -8.38
N ALA A 119 5.67 7.03 -7.82
CA ALA A 119 7.06 7.29 -8.23
C ALA A 119 7.31 6.88 -9.69
N VAL A 120 6.95 5.65 -10.07
CA VAL A 120 7.14 5.16 -11.44
C VAL A 120 6.18 5.85 -12.40
N GLY A 121 4.93 6.12 -11.97
CA GLY A 121 3.92 6.78 -12.80
C GLY A 121 4.29 8.21 -13.20
N MET A 122 4.87 8.98 -12.30
CA MET A 122 5.35 10.33 -12.61
C MET A 122 6.39 10.34 -13.75
N LEU A 123 7.19 9.29 -13.89
CA LEU A 123 8.21 9.17 -14.93
C LEU A 123 7.67 8.50 -16.20
N MET A 124 7.00 7.36 -16.06
CA MET A 124 6.64 6.49 -17.17
C MET A 124 5.38 6.95 -17.91
N VAL A 125 4.36 7.48 -17.24
CA VAL A 125 3.14 7.92 -17.93
C VAL A 125 3.43 9.05 -18.94
N PRO A 126 4.18 10.12 -18.59
CA PRO A 126 4.56 11.12 -19.59
C PRO A 126 5.49 10.58 -20.67
N ALA A 127 6.41 9.65 -20.35
CA ALA A 127 7.32 9.05 -21.31
C ALA A 127 6.56 8.22 -22.35
N MET A 128 5.63 7.38 -21.91
CA MET A 128 4.76 6.58 -22.78
C MET A 128 3.89 7.47 -23.67
N THR A 129 3.24 8.47 -23.08
CA THR A 129 2.35 9.39 -23.83
C THR A 129 3.12 10.14 -24.92
N ARG A 130 4.35 10.60 -24.64
CA ARG A 130 5.20 11.24 -25.63
C ARG A 130 5.59 10.33 -26.78
N ARG A 131 5.63 9.02 -26.57
CA ARG A 131 5.91 8.02 -27.63
C ARG A 131 4.63 7.49 -28.30
N GLY A 132 3.48 8.14 -28.09
CA GLY A 132 2.22 7.83 -28.77
C GLY A 132 1.36 6.76 -28.10
N TYR A 133 1.70 6.32 -26.90
CA TYR A 133 0.81 5.45 -26.13
C TYR A 133 -0.42 6.21 -25.63
N ASP A 134 -1.55 5.55 -25.61
CA ASP A 134 -2.76 6.10 -25.01
C ASP A 134 -2.55 6.38 -23.52
N LYS A 135 -3.03 7.54 -23.06
CA LYS A 135 -2.84 7.98 -21.67
C LYS A 135 -3.55 7.06 -20.66
N ALA A 136 -4.73 6.55 -21.04
CA ALA A 136 -5.48 5.64 -20.18
C ALA A 136 -4.75 4.30 -20.06
N TYR A 137 -4.19 3.79 -21.17
CA TYR A 137 -3.35 2.59 -21.15
C TYR A 137 -2.11 2.77 -20.27
N ALA A 138 -1.38 3.87 -20.43
CA ALA A 138 -0.18 4.16 -19.64
C ALA A 138 -0.51 4.23 -18.14
N GLY A 139 -1.62 4.88 -17.77
CA GLY A 139 -2.10 4.94 -16.40
C GLY A 139 -2.51 3.56 -15.86
N ALA A 140 -3.24 2.78 -16.65
CA ALA A 140 -3.69 1.45 -16.25
C ALA A 140 -2.54 0.47 -16.03
N VAL A 141 -1.56 0.43 -16.96
CA VAL A 141 -0.36 -0.41 -16.80
C VAL A 141 0.42 -0.02 -15.54
N THR A 142 0.61 1.27 -15.31
CA THR A 142 1.34 1.75 -14.12
C THR A 142 0.60 1.41 -12.83
N ALA A 143 -0.71 1.60 -12.79
CA ALA A 143 -1.52 1.30 -11.61
C ALA A 143 -1.53 -0.20 -11.30
N ALA A 144 -1.73 -1.04 -12.31
CA ALA A 144 -1.70 -2.50 -12.15
C ALA A 144 -0.33 -3.01 -11.71
N SER A 145 0.74 -2.49 -12.32
CA SER A 145 2.12 -2.89 -12.02
C SER A 145 2.57 -2.41 -10.64
N GLY A 146 2.08 -1.25 -10.17
CA GLY A 146 2.37 -0.76 -8.84
C GLY A 146 1.88 -1.68 -7.73
N GLY A 147 0.82 -2.47 -7.99
CA GLY A 147 0.35 -3.52 -7.08
C GLY A 147 1.39 -4.62 -6.81
N ILE A 148 2.36 -4.82 -7.69
CA ILE A 148 3.46 -5.78 -7.48
C ILE A 148 4.31 -5.37 -6.27
N GLY A 149 4.44 -4.08 -5.99
CA GLY A 149 5.23 -3.55 -4.88
C GLY A 149 4.79 -4.02 -3.49
N ILE A 150 3.56 -4.50 -3.34
CA ILE A 150 3.08 -5.05 -2.07
C ILE A 150 3.29 -6.57 -1.94
N ILE A 151 3.67 -7.24 -3.01
CA ILE A 151 3.86 -8.70 -3.05
C ILE A 151 5.31 -9.07 -2.77
N ILE A 152 6.26 -8.23 -3.22
CA ILE A 152 7.70 -8.50 -3.10
C ILE A 152 8.18 -8.02 -1.71
N PRO A 153 8.88 -8.87 -0.93
CA PRO A 153 9.48 -8.43 0.32
C PRO A 153 10.61 -7.40 0.10
N PRO A 154 10.76 -6.40 0.99
CA PRO A 154 9.96 -6.10 2.17
C PRO A 154 8.60 -5.48 1.81
N SER A 155 7.51 -6.00 2.37
CA SER A 155 6.14 -5.57 2.08
C SER A 155 5.44 -5.10 3.35
N ILE A 156 4.95 -3.85 3.34
CA ILE A 156 4.20 -3.27 4.46
C ILE A 156 2.96 -4.12 4.81
N PRO A 157 2.10 -4.52 3.85
CA PRO A 157 0.95 -5.37 4.16
C PRO A 157 1.34 -6.75 4.70
N MET A 158 2.44 -7.35 4.20
CA MET A 158 2.90 -8.65 4.71
C MET A 158 3.40 -8.57 6.16
N VAL A 159 4.07 -7.49 6.54
CA VAL A 159 4.47 -7.26 7.94
C VAL A 159 3.24 -7.16 8.83
N ILE A 160 2.24 -6.36 8.43
CA ILE A 160 0.98 -6.21 9.19
C ILE A 160 0.25 -7.56 9.29
N PHE A 161 0.15 -8.30 8.20
CA PHE A 161 -0.45 -9.64 8.18
C PHE A 161 0.30 -10.61 9.09
N GLY A 162 1.63 -10.61 9.03
CA GLY A 162 2.46 -11.47 9.88
C GLY A 162 2.24 -11.20 11.38
N VAL A 163 2.13 -9.93 11.78
CA VAL A 163 1.82 -9.55 13.17
C VAL A 163 0.44 -10.07 13.57
N ALA A 164 -0.57 -9.88 12.72
CA ALA A 164 -1.93 -10.33 12.99
C ALA A 164 -2.04 -11.87 13.04
N ALA A 165 -1.33 -12.58 12.16
CA ALA A 165 -1.37 -14.04 12.07
C ALA A 165 -0.61 -14.73 13.22
N MET A 166 0.45 -14.10 13.77
CA MET A 166 1.23 -14.66 14.89
C MET A 166 0.61 -14.37 16.25
N GLY A 167 -0.48 -13.62 16.32
CA GLY A 167 -1.15 -13.29 17.60
C GLY A 167 -0.32 -12.39 18.52
N LEU A 168 0.60 -11.63 17.95
CA LEU A 168 1.49 -10.70 18.65
C LEU A 168 0.84 -9.34 18.82
#